data_923f4d6a29ad10463fabb87a28f508a0
#
_entry.id   923f4d6a29ad10463fabb87a28f508a0
#
_cell.length_a   1.000
_cell.length_b   1.000
_cell.length_c   1.000
_cell.angle_alpha   90.00
_cell.angle_beta   90.00
_cell.angle_gamma   90.00
#
_symmetry.space_group_name_H-M   'P 1'
#
loop_
_entity.id
_entity.type
_entity.pdbx_description
1 polymer ?
#
loop_
_entity_poly.entity_id
_entity_poly.type
_entity_poly.pdbx_seq_one_letter_code
_entity_poly.pdbx_strand_id
1 'polypeptide(L)'
;MKTIDLSNQGVCLEADVREVKFVGLIPVKVAESLTKRTFDVVDVSEAVFEEKEEEAYVCLGWSHCGPVYGRSYMRKLDALMTIINGFNVKKLILPASLTRKQLNAVKRNASVQVVEVPGEAKLFSMKDGHLYNKKGTILMFENKVV
;
A
#
# COMPACT_ATOMS: atom_id res chain seq x y z
N MET A 1 1.93 13.13 14.58
CA MET A 1 1.92 11.80 13.91
C MET A 1 2.86 10.85 14.64
N LYS A 2 2.39 9.65 14.92
CA LYS A 2 3.18 8.64 15.61
C LYS A 2 4.06 7.87 14.61
N THR A 3 5.36 7.71 14.93
CA THR A 3 6.29 6.95 14.10
C THR A 3 6.47 5.55 14.69
N ILE A 4 6.29 4.52 13.87
CA ILE A 4 6.32 3.12 14.31
C ILE A 4 7.23 2.32 13.37
N ASP A 5 8.14 1.55 13.98
CA ASP A 5 8.99 0.59 13.28
C ASP A 5 8.37 -0.80 13.42
N LEU A 6 7.77 -1.29 12.34
CA LEU A 6 7.10 -2.60 12.33
C LEU A 6 8.06 -3.79 12.25
N SER A 7 9.34 -3.54 11.99
CA SER A 7 10.35 -4.61 12.02
C SER A 7 10.67 -5.06 13.44
N ASN A 8 10.34 -4.25 14.43
CA ASN A 8 10.57 -4.55 15.84
C ASN A 8 9.42 -5.43 16.36
N GLN A 9 9.75 -6.64 16.79
CA GLN A 9 8.77 -7.57 17.35
C GLN A 9 8.20 -7.02 18.67
N GLY A 10 6.89 -7.17 18.85
CA GLY A 10 6.21 -6.70 20.05
C GLY A 10 5.65 -5.29 19.95
N VAL A 11 5.81 -4.61 18.82
CA VAL A 11 5.15 -3.32 18.60
C VAL A 11 3.65 -3.54 18.49
N CYS A 12 2.91 -2.83 19.35
CA CYS A 12 1.45 -2.86 19.33
C CYS A 12 0.91 -1.47 18.94
N LEU A 13 0.08 -1.44 17.91
CA LEU A 13 -0.57 -0.21 17.46
C LEU A 13 -1.87 -0.01 18.22
N GLU A 14 -1.96 1.06 19.01
CA GLU A 14 -3.15 1.40 19.78
C GLU A 14 -4.36 1.63 18.86
N ALA A 15 -5.55 1.27 19.33
CA ALA A 15 -6.76 1.31 18.53
C ALA A 15 -7.20 2.72 18.13
N ASP A 16 -6.80 3.75 18.88
CA ASP A 16 -7.16 5.14 18.64
C ASP A 16 -6.18 5.90 17.74
N VAL A 17 -5.10 5.25 17.29
CA VAL A 17 -4.12 5.88 16.40
C VAL A 17 -4.73 6.05 15.02
N ARG A 18 -4.84 7.30 14.54
CA ARG A 18 -5.41 7.67 13.25
C ARG A 18 -4.37 8.20 12.27
N GLU A 19 -3.27 8.72 12.76
CA GLU A 19 -2.18 9.25 11.96
C GLU A 19 -0.89 8.53 12.33
N VAL A 20 -0.24 7.90 11.36
CA VAL A 20 0.92 7.06 11.62
C VAL A 20 1.94 7.14 10.49
N LYS A 21 3.22 7.10 10.86
CA LYS A 21 4.34 6.96 9.94
C LYS A 21 5.01 5.62 10.24
N PHE A 22 5.04 4.76 9.23
CA PHE A 22 5.75 3.48 9.33
C PHE A 22 7.15 3.61 8.76
N VAL A 23 8.13 3.10 9.49
CA VAL A 23 9.54 3.05 9.08
C VAL A 23 10.05 1.61 9.20
N GLY A 24 11.19 1.32 8.57
CA GLY A 24 11.74 -0.03 8.57
C GLY A 24 10.95 -0.99 7.69
N LEU A 25 11.21 -2.29 7.84
CA LEU A 25 10.58 -3.33 7.03
C LEU A 25 9.14 -3.55 7.44
N ILE A 26 8.24 -3.51 6.46
CA ILE A 26 6.83 -3.86 6.65
C ILE A 26 6.60 -5.25 6.05
N PRO A 27 6.36 -6.28 6.89
CA PRO A 27 6.02 -7.61 6.37
C PRO A 27 4.64 -7.62 5.72
N VAL A 28 4.47 -8.44 4.69
CA VAL A 28 3.17 -8.62 4.00
C VAL A 28 2.06 -8.99 4.99
N LYS A 29 2.36 -9.90 5.91
CA LYS A 29 1.40 -10.36 6.91
C LYS A 29 0.92 -9.23 7.84
N VAL A 30 1.83 -8.34 8.24
CA VAL A 30 1.50 -7.17 9.05
C VAL A 30 0.66 -6.18 8.24
N ALA A 31 1.05 -5.92 6.99
CA ALA A 31 0.28 -5.06 6.10
C ALA A 31 -1.17 -5.56 5.94
N GLU A 32 -1.35 -6.87 5.76
CA GLU A 32 -2.67 -7.48 5.67
C GLU A 32 -3.51 -7.27 6.93
N SER A 33 -2.90 -7.39 8.11
CA SER A 33 -3.61 -7.20 9.37
C SER A 33 -4.05 -5.75 9.57
N LEU A 34 -3.27 -4.79 9.08
CA LEU A 34 -3.58 -3.36 9.20
C LEU A 34 -4.69 -2.91 8.25
N THR A 35 -5.04 -3.69 7.23
CA THR A 35 -6.15 -3.35 6.32
C THR A 35 -7.51 -3.34 7.01
N LYS A 36 -7.62 -3.93 8.18
CA LYS A 36 -8.84 -3.96 8.97
C LYS A 36 -9.09 -2.66 9.76
N ARG A 37 -8.13 -1.74 9.74
CA ARG A 37 -8.20 -0.48 10.48
C ARG A 37 -8.47 0.70 9.55
N THR A 38 -8.96 1.79 10.13
CA THR A 38 -9.16 3.05 9.42
C THR A 38 -8.16 4.10 9.93
N PHE A 39 -7.50 4.78 8.99
CA PHE A 39 -6.54 5.83 9.30
C PHE A 39 -6.93 7.14 8.63
N ASP A 40 -6.53 8.26 9.20
CA ASP A 40 -6.64 9.56 8.54
C ASP A 40 -5.40 9.83 7.68
N VAL A 41 -4.21 9.53 8.21
CA VAL A 41 -2.94 9.71 7.49
C VAL A 41 -2.05 8.49 7.71
N VAL A 42 -1.51 7.94 6.63
CA VAL A 42 -0.48 6.90 6.67
C VAL A 42 0.70 7.35 5.82
N ASP A 43 1.86 7.44 6.43
CA ASP A 43 3.12 7.77 5.76
C ASP A 43 4.00 6.53 5.69
N VAL A 44 4.26 6.06 4.49
CA VAL A 44 5.13 4.91 4.23
C VAL A 44 6.33 5.30 3.35
N SER A 45 6.62 6.60 3.25
CA SER A 45 7.68 7.11 2.37
C SER A 45 9.07 6.64 2.78
N GLU A 46 9.29 6.34 4.05
CA GLU A 46 10.59 5.87 4.58
C GLU A 46 10.59 4.39 4.95
N ALA A 47 9.54 3.67 4.58
CA ALA A 47 9.43 2.24 4.87
C ALA A 47 10.07 1.38 3.77
N VAL A 48 10.42 0.16 4.14
CA VAL A 48 10.86 -0.89 3.22
C VAL A 48 9.76 -1.94 3.18
N PHE A 49 9.42 -2.43 1.99
CA PHE A 49 8.29 -3.33 1.81
C PHE A 49 8.75 -4.74 1.50
N GLU A 50 8.23 -5.72 2.23
CA GLU A 50 8.50 -7.12 1.95
C GLU A 50 7.85 -7.52 0.62
N GLU A 51 8.62 -8.20 -0.21
CA GLU A 51 8.14 -8.88 -1.40
C GLU A 51 8.48 -10.35 -1.27
N LYS A 52 7.53 -11.23 -1.53
CA LYS A 52 7.74 -12.67 -1.49
C LYS A 52 6.93 -13.39 -2.54
N GLU A 53 7.34 -14.60 -2.87
CA GLU A 53 6.60 -15.49 -3.74
C GLU A 53 6.07 -16.66 -2.92
N GLU A 54 4.83 -17.03 -3.18
CA GLU A 54 4.13 -18.10 -2.48
C GLU A 54 3.49 -19.04 -3.49
N GLU A 55 3.67 -20.34 -3.30
CA GLU A 55 3.02 -21.33 -4.13
C GLU A 55 1.53 -21.38 -3.82
N ALA A 56 0.71 -21.31 -4.83
CA ALA A 56 -0.73 -21.40 -4.73
C ALA A 56 -1.28 -22.41 -5.74
N TYR A 57 -2.46 -22.93 -5.48
CA TYR A 57 -3.09 -23.94 -6.32
C TYR A 57 -4.44 -23.45 -6.81
N VAL A 58 -4.74 -23.75 -8.08
CA VAL A 58 -6.07 -23.46 -8.64
C VAL A 58 -7.02 -24.57 -8.18
N CYS A 59 -8.10 -24.20 -7.52
CA CYS A 59 -9.15 -25.16 -7.14
C CYS A 59 -10.03 -25.42 -8.38
N LEU A 60 -10.08 -26.68 -8.82
CA LEU A 60 -10.89 -27.08 -9.97
C LEU A 60 -12.32 -27.45 -9.62
N GLY A 61 -12.63 -27.61 -8.34
CA GLY A 61 -13.97 -27.98 -7.88
C GLY A 61 -13.92 -28.87 -6.64
N TRP A 62 -15.04 -29.52 -6.37
CA TRP A 62 -15.19 -30.40 -5.22
C TRP A 62 -15.52 -31.82 -5.66
N SER A 63 -14.94 -32.80 -4.99
CA SER A 63 -15.29 -34.21 -5.08
C SER A 63 -15.79 -34.71 -3.73
N HIS A 64 -16.20 -35.99 -3.63
CA HIS A 64 -16.58 -36.52 -2.33
C HIS A 64 -15.44 -36.61 -1.33
N CYS A 65 -14.19 -36.50 -1.81
CA CYS A 65 -12.99 -36.50 -0.95
C CYS A 65 -12.53 -35.10 -0.56
N GLY A 66 -13.19 -34.05 -1.01
CA GLY A 66 -12.83 -32.66 -0.74
C GLY A 66 -12.49 -31.88 -2.00
N PRO A 67 -11.83 -30.73 -1.86
CA PRO A 67 -11.48 -29.89 -3.00
C PRO A 67 -10.43 -30.57 -3.91
N VAL A 68 -10.60 -30.40 -5.22
CA VAL A 68 -9.67 -30.90 -6.22
C VAL A 68 -8.84 -29.71 -6.70
N TYR A 69 -7.52 -29.83 -6.58
CA TYR A 69 -6.60 -28.78 -7.01
C TYR A 69 -5.92 -29.15 -8.33
N GLY A 70 -5.80 -28.16 -9.20
CA GLY A 70 -5.10 -28.26 -10.47
C GLY A 70 -3.65 -27.84 -10.35
N ARG A 71 -3.17 -27.10 -11.37
CA ARG A 71 -1.79 -26.62 -11.41
C ARG A 71 -1.47 -25.70 -10.24
N SER A 72 -0.25 -25.84 -9.73
CA SER A 72 0.32 -24.81 -8.85
C SER A 72 0.84 -23.64 -9.69
N TYR A 73 0.87 -22.47 -9.09
CA TYR A 73 1.48 -21.27 -9.66
C TYR A 73 2.14 -20.46 -8.55
N MET A 74 3.09 -19.61 -8.93
CA MET A 74 3.76 -18.74 -7.97
C MET A 74 3.02 -17.40 -7.90
N ARG A 75 2.56 -17.05 -6.72
CA ARG A 75 1.88 -15.80 -6.45
C ARG A 75 2.85 -14.82 -5.81
N LYS A 76 2.97 -13.64 -6.40
CA LYS A 76 3.77 -12.56 -5.81
C LYS A 76 2.96 -11.79 -4.80
N LEU A 77 3.54 -11.61 -3.61
CA LEU A 77 2.98 -10.82 -2.53
C LEU A 77 3.90 -9.63 -2.27
N ASP A 78 3.32 -8.45 -2.23
CA ASP A 78 4.04 -7.18 -2.05
C ASP A 78 3.33 -6.38 -0.97
N ALA A 79 4.04 -6.06 0.11
CA ALA A 79 3.47 -5.31 1.22
C ALA A 79 2.97 -3.92 0.79
N LEU A 80 3.69 -3.23 -0.11
CA LEU A 80 3.25 -1.92 -0.61
C LEU A 80 1.93 -2.02 -1.37
N MET A 81 1.78 -3.02 -2.24
CA MET A 81 0.52 -3.23 -2.97
C MET A 81 -0.62 -3.62 -2.03
N THR A 82 -0.33 -4.36 -0.98
CA THR A 82 -1.32 -4.68 0.06
C THR A 82 -1.85 -3.41 0.73
N ILE A 83 -0.94 -2.49 1.06
CA ILE A 83 -1.30 -1.20 1.64
C ILE A 83 -2.15 -0.38 0.65
N ILE A 84 -1.68 -0.25 -0.58
CA ILE A 84 -2.36 0.56 -1.61
C ILE A 84 -3.77 0.03 -1.89
N ASN A 85 -3.94 -1.28 -1.99
CA ASN A 85 -5.21 -1.89 -2.36
C ASN A 85 -6.18 -2.03 -1.19
N GLY A 86 -5.68 -2.17 0.04
CA GLY A 86 -6.50 -2.58 1.16
C GLY A 86 -6.69 -1.57 2.28
N PHE A 87 -5.84 -0.56 2.39
CA PHE A 87 -5.93 0.38 3.51
C PHE A 87 -7.11 1.33 3.37
N ASN A 88 -7.82 1.53 4.47
CA ASN A 88 -8.82 2.59 4.60
C ASN A 88 -8.12 3.82 5.16
N VAL A 89 -7.72 4.75 4.29
CA VAL A 89 -6.92 5.90 4.65
C VAL A 89 -7.31 7.10 3.78
N LYS A 90 -7.42 8.27 4.38
CA LYS A 90 -7.76 9.50 3.66
C LYS A 90 -6.56 10.10 2.92
N LYS A 91 -5.41 10.18 3.59
CA LYS A 91 -4.18 10.72 3.02
C LYS A 91 -3.08 9.67 3.09
N LEU A 92 -2.52 9.34 1.94
CA LEU A 92 -1.46 8.34 1.81
C LEU A 92 -0.19 9.00 1.27
N ILE A 93 0.89 8.91 2.04
CA ILE A 93 2.21 9.43 1.65
C ILE A 93 3.05 8.24 1.21
N LEU A 94 3.40 8.21 -0.06
CA LEU A 94 4.03 7.06 -0.72
C LEU A 94 5.53 7.31 -0.93
N PRO A 95 6.32 6.24 -1.13
CA PRO A 95 7.76 6.38 -1.33
C PRO A 95 8.10 7.00 -2.69
N ALA A 96 9.31 7.55 -2.79
CA ALA A 96 9.83 8.17 -4.01
C ALA A 96 9.91 7.19 -5.20
N SER A 97 9.95 5.89 -4.94
CA SER A 97 9.99 4.84 -5.95
C SER A 97 8.62 4.49 -6.55
N LEU A 98 7.57 5.24 -6.23
CA LEU A 98 6.22 5.02 -6.74
C LEU A 98 6.22 4.87 -8.26
N THR A 99 5.57 3.81 -8.76
CA THR A 99 5.42 3.56 -10.20
C THR A 99 4.01 3.95 -10.67
N ARG A 100 3.83 4.05 -12.00
CA ARG A 100 2.51 4.31 -12.58
C ARG A 100 1.50 3.21 -12.23
N LYS A 101 1.93 1.96 -12.21
CA LYS A 101 1.09 0.82 -11.83
C LYS A 101 0.57 0.97 -10.41
N GLN A 102 1.45 1.36 -9.50
CA GLN A 102 1.10 1.60 -8.10
C GLN A 102 0.14 2.78 -7.98
N LEU A 103 0.39 3.88 -8.69
CA LEU A 103 -0.52 5.03 -8.69
C LEU A 103 -1.91 4.67 -9.22
N ASN A 104 -1.99 3.88 -10.28
CA ASN A 104 -3.27 3.41 -10.81
C ASN A 104 -4.04 2.56 -9.79
N ALA A 105 -3.33 1.76 -9.01
CA ALA A 105 -3.93 1.01 -7.91
C ALA A 105 -4.46 1.93 -6.81
N VAL A 106 -3.72 2.99 -6.48
CA VAL A 106 -4.18 4.01 -5.50
C VAL A 106 -5.47 4.66 -5.97
N LYS A 107 -5.56 5.00 -7.26
CA LYS A 107 -6.77 5.62 -7.84
C LYS A 107 -8.01 4.73 -7.69
N ARG A 108 -7.83 3.40 -7.65
CA ARG A 108 -8.92 2.44 -7.45
C ARG A 108 -9.35 2.30 -5.99
N ASN A 109 -8.54 2.79 -5.05
CA ASN A 109 -8.90 2.77 -3.64
C ASN A 109 -9.77 3.98 -3.31
N ALA A 110 -11.07 3.75 -3.16
CA ALA A 110 -12.06 4.81 -2.97
C ALA A 110 -11.88 5.61 -1.68
N SER A 111 -11.19 5.06 -0.67
CA SER A 111 -10.97 5.76 0.60
C SER A 111 -9.88 6.84 0.50
N VAL A 112 -8.93 6.69 -0.43
CA VAL A 112 -7.81 7.62 -0.58
C VAL A 112 -8.28 8.89 -1.28
N GLN A 113 -8.13 10.02 -0.62
CA GLN A 113 -8.51 11.33 -1.13
C GLN A 113 -7.30 12.19 -1.52
N VAL A 114 -6.18 12.01 -0.82
CA VAL A 114 -4.95 12.78 -1.04
C VAL A 114 -3.76 11.84 -1.12
N VAL A 115 -2.92 12.06 -2.12
CA VAL A 115 -1.66 11.32 -2.29
C VAL A 115 -0.50 12.30 -2.31
N GLU A 116 0.55 11.99 -1.55
CA GLU A 116 1.80 12.75 -1.58
C GLU A 116 2.96 11.83 -1.91
N VAL A 117 3.96 12.36 -2.62
CA VAL A 117 5.24 11.70 -2.84
C VAL A 117 6.36 12.67 -2.48
N PRO A 118 7.52 12.17 -1.98
CA PRO A 118 8.66 13.02 -1.68
C PRO A 118 9.18 13.75 -2.93
N GLY A 119 9.82 14.90 -2.72
CA GLY A 119 10.38 15.71 -3.82
C GLY A 119 11.43 14.99 -4.66
N GLU A 120 12.07 13.97 -4.13
CA GLU A 120 13.05 13.13 -4.84
C GLU A 120 12.46 12.04 -5.72
N ALA A 121 11.12 11.97 -5.85
CA ALA A 121 10.46 10.99 -6.70
C ALA A 121 10.93 11.10 -8.16
N LYS A 122 11.23 9.95 -8.78
CA LYS A 122 11.82 9.91 -10.13
C LYS A 122 10.78 10.09 -11.24
N LEU A 123 9.56 9.61 -11.05
CA LEU A 123 8.54 9.59 -12.10
C LEU A 123 7.48 10.68 -11.93
N PHE A 124 7.40 11.28 -10.75
CA PHE A 124 6.32 12.20 -10.40
C PHE A 124 6.85 13.43 -9.71
N SER A 125 6.09 14.52 -9.79
CA SER A 125 6.35 15.75 -9.05
C SER A 125 5.06 16.28 -8.44
N MET A 126 5.19 16.93 -7.29
CA MET A 126 4.07 17.61 -6.62
C MET A 126 4.09 19.08 -6.95
N LYS A 127 2.93 19.65 -7.30
CA LYS A 127 2.77 21.08 -7.54
C LYS A 127 1.38 21.48 -7.08
N ASP A 128 1.30 22.48 -6.20
CA ASP A 128 0.04 23.00 -5.66
C ASP A 128 -0.86 21.91 -5.06
N GLY A 129 -0.26 20.90 -4.42
CA GLY A 129 -0.98 19.79 -3.83
C GLY A 129 -1.45 18.71 -4.81
N HIS A 130 -1.13 18.85 -6.09
CA HIS A 130 -1.49 17.88 -7.13
C HIS A 130 -0.28 17.12 -7.62
N LEU A 131 -0.49 15.88 -8.04
CA LEU A 131 0.55 14.99 -8.54
C LEU A 131 0.58 15.00 -10.08
N TYR A 132 1.73 15.36 -10.63
CA TYR A 132 1.98 15.41 -12.09
C TYR A 132 3.05 14.40 -12.49
N ASN A 133 3.14 14.10 -13.79
CA ASN A 133 4.30 13.37 -14.30
C ASN A 133 5.55 14.27 -14.18
N LYS A 134 6.74 13.72 -14.38
CA LYS A 134 8.01 14.47 -14.19
C LYS A 134 8.14 15.65 -15.14
N LYS A 135 7.49 15.61 -16.29
CA LYS A 135 7.46 16.71 -17.25
C LYS A 135 6.49 17.84 -16.85
N GLY A 136 5.62 17.58 -15.87
CA GLY A 136 4.63 18.55 -15.42
C GLY A 136 3.48 18.78 -16.40
N THR A 137 3.35 17.93 -17.44
CA THR A 137 2.37 18.11 -18.52
C THR A 137 1.09 17.31 -18.33
N ILE A 138 1.13 16.27 -17.50
CA ILE A 138 -0.02 15.37 -17.29
C ILE A 138 -0.30 15.30 -15.79
N LEU A 139 -1.54 15.64 -15.41
CA LEU A 139 -2.02 15.46 -14.05
C LEU A 139 -2.27 13.98 -13.80
N MET A 140 -1.50 13.36 -12.92
CA MET A 140 -1.58 11.94 -12.62
C MET A 140 -2.62 11.62 -11.54
N PHE A 141 -2.76 12.51 -10.57
CA PHE A 141 -3.73 12.36 -9.50
C PHE A 141 -4.18 13.74 -9.02
N GLU A 142 -5.47 13.96 -9.05
CA GLU A 142 -6.06 15.21 -8.57
C GLU A 142 -6.45 15.05 -7.10
N ASN A 143 -5.69 15.71 -6.22
CA ASN A 143 -5.96 15.67 -4.79
C ASN A 143 -7.22 16.48 -4.48
N LYS A 144 -8.11 15.87 -3.72
CA LYS A 144 -9.34 16.52 -3.29
C LYS A 144 -9.07 17.30 -2.01
N VAL A 145 -9.63 18.50 -1.93
CA VAL A 145 -9.64 19.30 -0.70
C VAL A 145 -10.78 18.79 0.17
N VAL A 146 -10.44 18.44 1.40
CA VAL A 146 -11.43 17.93 2.35
C VAL A 146 -11.86 19.04 3.30
#